data_7fc82c59a6e47943a3ffa16a56ddef46
#
_entry.id   7fc82c59a6e47943a3ffa16a56ddef46
#
_cell.length_a   1.000
_cell.length_b   1.000
_cell.length_c   1.000
_cell.angle_alpha   90.00
_cell.angle_beta   90.00
_cell.angle_gamma   90.00
#
_symmetry.space_group_name_H-M   'P 1'
#
loop_
_entity.id
_entity.type
_entity.pdbx_description
1 polymer ?
#
loop_
_entity_poly.entity_id
_entity_poly.type
_entity_poly.pdbx_seq_one_letter_code
_entity_poly.pdbx_strand_id
1 'polypeptide(L)'
;MQESLLSINIYNSISSLIEMKNSEKSVGKPIPPEFYAILQANSNSHITSASVDIDLTSINDIISKVKTKILETLLFLEKEFGDLDGLDVDISIKNSEELRSIINHIEIKLYDNSISLGDNNRIKNSNIITNK
;
A
#
# COMPACT_ATOMS: atom_id res chain seq x y z
N MET A 1 8.64 1.81 -19.80
CA MET A 1 9.44 2.97 -19.31
C MET A 1 8.58 4.12 -18.79
N GLN A 2 7.45 4.45 -19.41
CA GLN A 2 6.55 5.54 -18.90
C GLN A 2 5.89 5.23 -17.55
N GLU A 3 5.53 3.97 -17.26
CA GLU A 3 4.89 3.59 -15.99
C GLU A 3 5.79 3.79 -14.76
N SER A 4 7.10 3.70 -14.90
CA SER A 4 8.02 3.87 -13.77
C SER A 4 8.24 5.32 -13.36
N LEU A 5 7.98 6.28 -14.22
CA LEU A 5 8.09 7.72 -13.91
C LEU A 5 6.91 8.21 -13.07
N LEU A 6 5.72 7.64 -13.29
CA LEU A 6 4.48 8.02 -12.63
C LEU A 6 4.16 7.16 -11.40
N SER A 7 4.97 6.12 -11.13
CA SER A 7 4.80 5.27 -9.96
C SER A 7 5.77 5.67 -8.85
N ILE A 8 5.25 5.79 -7.64
CA ILE A 8 6.02 6.05 -6.43
C ILE A 8 5.82 4.88 -5.49
N ASN A 9 6.93 4.21 -5.15
CA ASN A 9 6.92 3.19 -4.11
C ASN A 9 7.13 3.86 -2.75
N ILE A 10 6.19 3.65 -1.84
CA ILE A 10 6.23 4.20 -0.50
C ILE A 10 6.70 3.11 0.45
N TYR A 11 7.89 3.28 1.01
CA TYR A 11 8.49 2.37 2.00
C TYR A 11 8.43 2.94 3.43
N ASN A 12 7.75 4.07 3.59
CA ASN A 12 7.64 4.76 4.86
C ASN A 12 6.72 4.03 5.83
N SER A 13 7.04 4.13 7.11
CA SER A 13 6.15 3.63 8.17
C SER A 13 4.83 4.41 8.20
N ILE A 14 3.79 3.82 8.77
CA ILE A 14 2.51 4.51 8.99
C ILE A 14 2.68 5.78 9.79
N SER A 15 3.56 5.78 10.81
CA SER A 15 3.88 6.98 11.60
C SER A 15 4.45 8.10 10.74
N SER A 16 5.40 7.78 9.84
CA SER A 16 5.96 8.75 8.90
C SER A 16 4.90 9.28 7.92
N LEU A 17 3.98 8.45 7.46
CA LEU A 17 2.88 8.89 6.60
C LEU A 17 1.92 9.84 7.33
N ILE A 18 1.65 9.59 8.61
CA ILE A 18 0.83 10.46 9.45
C ILE A 18 1.54 11.81 9.66
N GLU A 19 2.85 11.82 9.90
CA GLU A 19 3.65 13.05 10.01
C GLU A 19 3.65 13.85 8.71
N MET A 20 3.82 13.20 7.56
CA MET A 20 3.74 13.82 6.25
C MET A 20 2.37 14.48 6.03
N LYS A 21 1.29 13.79 6.37
CA LYS A 21 -0.06 14.32 6.30
C LYS A 21 -0.23 15.59 7.13
N ASN A 22 0.34 15.61 8.36
CA ASN A 22 0.19 16.72 9.29
C ASN A 22 1.13 17.89 9.00
N SER A 23 2.18 17.68 8.19
CA SER A 23 3.19 18.72 7.91
C SER A 23 2.78 19.74 6.87
N GLU A 24 1.66 19.54 6.16
CA GLU A 24 1.20 20.35 5.02
C GLU A 24 2.26 20.57 3.92
N LYS A 25 3.36 19.82 3.98
CA LYS A 25 4.42 19.89 2.98
C LYS A 25 4.12 18.91 1.85
N SER A 26 4.26 19.37 0.62
CA SER A 26 4.23 18.46 -0.53
C SER A 26 5.37 17.44 -0.41
N VAL A 27 5.03 16.18 -0.59
CA VAL A 27 6.00 15.08 -0.64
C VAL A 27 6.08 14.65 -2.09
N GLY A 28 7.26 14.79 -2.68
CA GLY A 28 7.45 14.47 -4.08
C GLY A 28 8.73 13.69 -4.35
N LYS A 29 8.72 12.97 -5.46
CA LYS A 29 9.88 12.29 -6.01
C LYS A 29 10.45 13.17 -7.12
N PRO A 30 11.72 13.63 -7.04
CA PRO A 30 12.32 14.39 -8.13
C PRO A 30 12.43 13.53 -9.39
N ILE A 31 12.11 14.13 -10.53
CA ILE A 31 12.29 13.51 -11.83
C ILE A 31 13.75 13.71 -12.24
N PRO A 32 14.46 12.64 -12.63
CA PRO A 32 15.83 12.76 -13.10
C PRO A 32 15.96 13.71 -14.30
N PRO A 33 17.02 14.55 -14.36
CA PRO A 33 17.19 15.56 -15.40
C PRO A 33 17.21 15.01 -16.84
N GLU A 34 17.61 13.77 -17.04
CA GLU A 34 17.61 13.10 -18.34
C GLU A 34 16.21 13.00 -18.99
N PHE A 35 15.14 13.14 -18.19
CA PHE A 35 13.77 13.13 -18.69
C PHE A 35 13.24 14.52 -19.03
N TYR A 36 13.96 15.60 -18.69
CA TYR A 36 13.49 16.98 -18.92
C TYR A 36 13.32 17.29 -20.41
N ALA A 37 14.16 16.73 -21.28
CA ALA A 37 14.01 16.88 -22.72
C ALA A 37 12.67 16.36 -23.24
N ILE A 38 12.19 15.25 -22.68
CA ILE A 38 10.89 14.66 -23.04
C ILE A 38 9.74 15.53 -22.52
N LEU A 39 9.86 16.04 -21.29
CA LEU A 39 8.87 16.93 -20.69
C LEU A 39 8.80 18.29 -21.41
N GLN A 40 9.91 18.76 -21.99
CA GLN A 40 10.00 20.00 -22.75
C GLN A 40 9.49 19.89 -24.18
N ALA A 41 9.34 18.68 -24.74
CA ALA A 41 9.09 18.47 -26.17
C ALA A 41 7.90 19.26 -26.73
N ASN A 42 6.93 19.64 -25.88
CA ASN A 42 5.75 20.41 -26.24
C ASN A 42 5.66 21.76 -25.51
N SER A 43 6.76 22.26 -24.96
CA SER A 43 6.81 23.51 -24.18
C SER A 43 7.91 24.43 -24.71
N ASN A 44 7.60 25.72 -24.81
CA ASN A 44 8.60 26.74 -25.09
C ASN A 44 9.41 27.19 -23.87
N SER A 45 9.21 26.53 -22.74
CA SER A 45 9.84 26.86 -21.45
C SER A 45 10.96 25.89 -21.13
N HIS A 46 12.06 26.42 -20.56
CA HIS A 46 13.15 25.58 -20.07
C HIS A 46 12.82 25.03 -18.68
N ILE A 47 12.80 23.69 -18.54
CA ILE A 47 12.54 23.03 -17.26
C ILE A 47 13.85 22.92 -16.49
N THR A 48 13.93 23.56 -15.34
CA THR A 48 15.09 23.52 -14.43
C THR A 48 14.92 22.50 -13.31
N SER A 49 13.66 22.17 -12.96
CA SER A 49 13.33 21.14 -11.98
C SER A 49 11.95 20.57 -12.28
N ALA A 50 11.76 19.29 -11.98
CA ALA A 50 10.46 18.62 -12.05
C ALA A 50 10.35 17.57 -10.95
N SER A 51 9.16 17.39 -10.41
CA SER A 51 8.85 16.37 -9.42
C SER A 51 7.49 15.75 -9.70
N VAL A 52 7.31 14.51 -9.22
CA VAL A 52 5.99 13.89 -9.10
C VAL A 52 5.57 14.04 -7.66
N ASP A 53 4.59 14.88 -7.40
CA ASP A 53 4.12 15.13 -6.05
C ASP A 53 3.05 14.12 -5.66
N ILE A 54 3.10 13.69 -4.39
CA ILE A 54 2.09 12.83 -3.78
C ILE A 54 1.02 13.74 -3.18
N ASP A 55 -0.21 13.55 -3.61
CA ASP A 55 -1.34 14.25 -3.02
C ASP A 55 -1.60 13.73 -1.59
N LEU A 56 -1.93 14.65 -0.68
CA LEU A 56 -2.29 14.33 0.70
C LEU A 56 -3.51 13.43 0.80
N THR A 57 -4.44 13.51 -0.16
CA THR A 57 -5.57 12.57 -0.25
C THR A 57 -5.09 11.14 -0.50
N SER A 58 -4.08 10.94 -1.33
CA SER A 58 -3.48 9.63 -1.58
C SER A 58 -2.85 9.05 -0.30
N ILE A 59 -2.20 9.87 0.51
CA ILE A 59 -1.66 9.45 1.81
C ILE A 59 -2.79 9.04 2.77
N ASN A 60 -3.87 9.81 2.83
CA ASN A 60 -5.05 9.46 3.61
C ASN A 60 -5.66 8.13 3.19
N ASP A 61 -5.77 7.89 1.89
CA ASP A 61 -6.30 6.65 1.33
C ASP A 61 -5.43 5.45 1.72
N ILE A 62 -4.11 5.59 1.68
CA ILE A 62 -3.18 4.53 2.15
C ILE A 62 -3.44 4.22 3.62
N ILE A 63 -3.45 5.25 4.48
CA ILE A 63 -3.68 5.08 5.92
C ILE A 63 -5.03 4.41 6.18
N SER A 64 -6.09 4.83 5.49
CA SER A 64 -7.43 4.26 5.62
C SER A 64 -7.47 2.81 5.18
N LYS A 65 -6.84 2.46 4.06
CA LYS A 65 -6.76 1.07 3.57
C LYS A 65 -6.00 0.17 4.54
N VAL A 66 -4.89 0.65 5.11
CA VAL A 66 -4.15 -0.11 6.14
C VAL A 66 -5.01 -0.35 7.37
N LYS A 67 -5.70 0.69 7.86
CA LYS A 67 -6.64 0.55 9.00
C LYS A 67 -7.74 -0.46 8.71
N THR A 68 -8.32 -0.42 7.51
CA THR A 68 -9.37 -1.36 7.10
C THR A 68 -8.82 -2.79 7.06
N LYS A 69 -7.64 -3.03 6.49
CA LYS A 69 -7.00 -4.35 6.46
C LYS A 69 -6.72 -4.90 7.87
N ILE A 70 -6.26 -4.05 8.78
CA ILE A 70 -6.05 -4.44 10.18
C ILE A 70 -7.39 -4.82 10.83
N LEU A 71 -8.42 -4.00 10.66
CA LEU A 71 -9.76 -4.28 11.23
C LEU A 71 -10.34 -5.58 10.68
N GLU A 72 -10.26 -5.80 9.37
CA GLU A 72 -10.71 -7.04 8.73
C GLU A 72 -9.96 -8.27 9.25
N THR A 73 -8.65 -8.11 9.49
CA THR A 73 -7.82 -9.19 10.06
C THR A 73 -8.25 -9.50 11.50
N LEU A 74 -8.49 -8.47 12.33
CA LEU A 74 -8.96 -8.65 13.70
C LEU A 74 -10.33 -9.30 13.75
N LEU A 75 -11.28 -8.86 12.92
CA LEU A 75 -12.62 -9.47 12.82
C LEU A 75 -12.54 -10.93 12.35
N PHE A 76 -11.62 -11.24 11.45
CA PHE A 76 -11.39 -12.62 11.03
C PHE A 76 -10.84 -13.47 12.19
N LEU A 77 -9.86 -12.96 12.94
CA LEU A 77 -9.33 -13.65 14.13
C LEU A 77 -10.41 -13.84 15.19
N GLU A 78 -11.23 -12.83 15.47
CA GLU A 78 -12.36 -12.93 16.41
C GLU A 78 -13.36 -14.02 15.98
N LYS A 79 -13.66 -14.10 14.68
CA LYS A 79 -14.52 -15.15 14.13
C LYS A 79 -13.93 -16.55 14.34
N GLU A 80 -12.61 -16.71 14.16
CA GLU A 80 -11.94 -18.01 14.23
C GLU A 80 -11.65 -18.46 15.67
N PHE A 81 -11.35 -17.54 16.56
CA PHE A 81 -10.88 -17.84 17.92
C PHE A 81 -11.84 -17.38 19.03
N GLY A 82 -12.89 -16.61 18.69
CA GLY A 82 -13.79 -16.01 19.66
C GLY A 82 -13.31 -14.64 20.13
N ASP A 83 -13.82 -14.20 21.27
CA ASP A 83 -13.51 -12.88 21.81
C ASP A 83 -12.01 -12.71 22.05
N LEU A 84 -11.43 -11.68 21.41
CA LEU A 84 -10.01 -11.34 21.52
C LEU A 84 -9.77 -10.46 22.74
N ASP A 85 -10.00 -11.00 23.94
CA ASP A 85 -9.78 -10.26 25.17
C ASP A 85 -8.27 -10.00 25.36
N GLY A 86 -7.89 -8.72 25.34
CA GLY A 86 -6.49 -8.31 25.45
C GLY A 86 -5.61 -8.58 24.22
N LEU A 87 -6.19 -8.84 23.04
CA LEU A 87 -5.48 -9.20 21.82
C LEU A 87 -4.69 -10.52 21.92
N ASP A 88 -5.05 -11.36 22.89
CA ASP A 88 -4.48 -12.69 23.02
C ASP A 88 -5.34 -13.72 22.29
N VAL A 89 -4.69 -14.69 21.65
CA VAL A 89 -5.33 -15.71 20.83
C VAL A 89 -4.98 -17.09 21.38
N ASP A 90 -5.97 -17.82 21.85
CA ASP A 90 -5.76 -19.20 22.27
C ASP A 90 -5.68 -20.14 21.05
N ILE A 91 -4.44 -20.37 20.58
CA ILE A 91 -4.18 -21.26 19.46
C ILE A 91 -4.41 -22.75 19.78
N SER A 92 -4.56 -23.12 21.06
CA SER A 92 -4.74 -24.52 21.48
C SER A 92 -6.09 -25.12 21.06
N ILE A 93 -7.08 -24.28 20.74
CA ILE A 93 -8.41 -24.69 20.30
C ILE A 93 -8.47 -25.13 18.84
N LYS A 94 -7.39 -24.95 18.07
CA LYS A 94 -7.31 -25.28 16.64
C LYS A 94 -6.26 -26.35 16.39
N ASN A 95 -6.48 -27.19 15.41
CA ASN A 95 -5.47 -28.14 14.94
C ASN A 95 -4.45 -27.47 13.99
N SER A 96 -3.38 -28.18 13.68
CA SER A 96 -2.28 -27.65 12.86
C SER A 96 -2.70 -27.26 11.43
N GLU A 97 -3.66 -27.96 10.84
CA GLU A 97 -4.15 -27.65 9.48
C GLU A 97 -5.02 -26.40 9.49
N GLU A 98 -5.89 -26.25 10.48
CA GLU A 98 -6.71 -25.06 10.67
C GLU A 98 -5.84 -23.83 10.92
N LEU A 99 -4.82 -23.93 11.79
CA LEU A 99 -3.87 -22.84 12.04
C LEU A 99 -3.12 -22.43 10.77
N ARG A 100 -2.67 -23.39 9.97
CA ARG A 100 -2.00 -23.11 8.69
C ARG A 100 -2.94 -22.40 7.72
N SER A 101 -4.20 -22.81 7.64
CA SER A 101 -5.21 -22.17 6.80
C SER A 101 -5.47 -20.73 7.24
N ILE A 102 -5.55 -20.46 8.53
CA ILE A 102 -5.73 -19.13 9.11
C ILE A 102 -4.53 -18.23 8.78
N ILE A 103 -3.31 -18.75 9.00
CA ILE A 103 -2.07 -18.01 8.68
C ILE A 103 -2.03 -17.64 7.20
N ASN A 104 -2.27 -18.61 6.31
CA ASN A 104 -2.30 -18.35 4.88
C ASN A 104 -3.35 -17.29 4.49
N HIS A 105 -4.53 -17.33 5.11
CA HIS A 105 -5.58 -16.35 4.84
C HIS A 105 -5.15 -14.94 5.25
N ILE A 106 -4.51 -14.80 6.42
CA ILE A 106 -3.99 -13.52 6.91
C ILE A 106 -2.85 -13.03 6.00
N GLU A 107 -1.92 -13.90 5.63
CA GLU A 107 -0.81 -13.56 4.73
C GLU A 107 -1.33 -13.05 3.38
N ILE A 108 -2.28 -13.75 2.76
CA ILE A 108 -2.89 -13.30 1.50
C ILE A 108 -3.53 -11.92 1.68
N LYS A 109 -4.26 -11.68 2.76
CA LYS A 109 -4.89 -10.38 3.02
C LYS A 109 -3.90 -9.24 3.27
N LEU A 110 -2.83 -9.50 4.04
CA LEU A 110 -1.83 -8.49 4.39
C LEU A 110 -0.86 -8.20 3.25
N TYR A 111 -0.45 -9.25 2.51
CA TYR A 111 0.52 -9.13 1.42
C TYR A 111 -0.14 -8.97 0.05
N ASP A 112 -1.46 -8.88 -0.02
CA ASP A 112 -2.12 -8.44 -1.23
C ASP A 112 -1.66 -7.01 -1.57
N ASN A 113 -0.74 -6.91 -2.53
CA ASN A 113 -0.15 -5.66 -3.01
C ASN A 113 -1.15 -4.74 -3.74
N SER A 114 -2.43 -4.99 -3.57
CA SER A 114 -3.52 -4.26 -4.23
C SER A 114 -3.87 -2.92 -3.58
N ILE A 115 -2.94 -2.24 -2.90
CA ILE A 115 -3.11 -0.82 -2.61
C ILE A 115 -2.80 -0.05 -3.89
N SER A 116 -3.79 -0.04 -4.77
CA SER A 116 -3.79 0.76 -5.98
C SER A 116 -4.38 2.12 -5.68
N LEU A 117 -3.61 3.17 -5.91
CA LEU A 117 -4.04 4.55 -5.79
C LEU A 117 -4.33 5.10 -7.20
N GLY A 118 -5.56 5.51 -7.42
CA GLY A 118 -5.99 6.13 -8.69
C GLY A 118 -7.21 5.45 -9.32
N ASP A 119 -8.05 6.24 -9.97
CA ASP A 119 -9.36 5.85 -10.49
C ASP A 119 -9.37 4.82 -11.64
N ASN A 120 -8.19 4.41 -12.17
CA ASN A 120 -8.10 3.52 -13.33
C ASN A 120 -7.06 2.41 -13.22
N ASN A 121 -6.58 2.08 -12.03
CA ASN A 121 -5.65 0.96 -11.87
C ASN A 121 -6.42 -0.37 -11.84
N ARG A 122 -6.67 -0.95 -13.01
CA ARG A 122 -7.00 -2.37 -13.14
C ARG A 122 -5.75 -3.18 -12.82
N ILE A 123 -5.77 -3.92 -11.73
CA ILE A 123 -4.80 -4.99 -11.48
C ILE A 123 -5.03 -6.06 -12.54
N LYS A 124 -4.21 -6.03 -13.59
CA LYS A 124 -4.07 -7.17 -14.50
C LYS A 124 -2.95 -8.04 -13.94
N ASN A 125 -3.33 -9.25 -13.56
CA ASN A 125 -2.46 -10.37 -13.20
C ASN A 125 -1.78 -10.28 -11.85
N SER A 126 -2.52 -10.57 -10.77
CA SER A 126 -1.92 -11.19 -9.61
C SER A 126 -1.73 -12.69 -9.93
N ASN A 127 -0.54 -13.11 -10.25
CA ASN A 127 -0.20 -14.53 -10.29
C ASN A 127 -0.13 -15.02 -8.85
N ILE A 128 -1.20 -15.65 -8.39
CA ILE A 128 -1.16 -16.45 -7.16
C ILE A 128 -0.35 -17.69 -7.51
N ILE A 129 0.91 -17.71 -7.14
CA ILE A 129 1.72 -18.92 -7.20
C ILE A 129 1.28 -19.79 -6.03
N THR A 130 0.33 -20.66 -6.27
CA THR A 130 0.06 -21.79 -5.39
C THR A 130 1.16 -22.82 -5.60
N ASN A 131 2.20 -22.78 -4.77
CA ASN A 131 3.11 -23.91 -4.65
C ASN A 131 2.33 -25.06 -4.01
N LYS A 132 2.09 -26.10 -4.82
CA LYS A 132 1.67 -27.41 -4.34
C LYS A 132 2.81 -28.10 -3.62
#